data_ed1b2e97bc52d91482147a2b413ce6c1
#
_entry.id   ed1b2e97bc52d91482147a2b413ce6c1
#
_cell.length_a   1.000
_cell.length_b   1.000
_cell.length_c   1.000
_cell.angle_alpha   90.00
_cell.angle_beta   90.00
_cell.angle_gamma   90.00
#
_symmetry.space_group_name_H-M   'P 1'
#
loop_
_entity.id
_entity.type
_entity.pdbx_description
1 polymer ?
#
loop_
_entity_poly.entity_id
_entity_poly.type
_entity_poly.pdbx_seq_one_letter_code
_entity_poly.pdbx_strand_id
1 'polypeptide(L)'
;MLLLIGLLAGVVFNGQSYACSNSQQSCSANFGVSRTSFDSGGAVDTTCSTSYCAAQTLGDTAIGNSASTNYQVQAGYNVSRQPSLQFMVNSSSINVGVLSTTATTTATATFSVESYLSSGYAIETISPPPQNGSYTMAAPSAPTASQVGTEQFGVNLVGNCISGGVVATSCSSPNFGSNPVQVPNSSFSYGAAAHNSSSDYYNTTGYFMYKNGDTIATSNKSTGQTDYTISYIYNISSLTPAGTFIMNQQLVAVPTF
;
A
#
# COMPACT_ATOMS: atom_id res chain seq x y z
N MET A 1 -49.98 -54.55 43.21
CA MET A 1 -48.68 -54.45 42.53
C MET A 1 -48.89 -53.52 41.33
N LEU A 2 -48.64 -52.25 41.57
CA LEU A 2 -48.90 -51.17 40.60
C LEU A 2 -47.66 -51.00 39.70
N LEU A 3 -47.83 -51.21 38.43
CA LEU A 3 -46.79 -51.02 37.43
C LEU A 3 -46.78 -49.53 37.01
N LEU A 4 -45.74 -48.80 37.35
CA LEU A 4 -45.54 -47.40 37.00
C LEU A 4 -44.83 -47.37 35.63
N ILE A 5 -45.56 -47.05 34.56
CA ILE A 5 -44.98 -46.84 33.23
C ILE A 5 -44.48 -45.40 33.17
N GLY A 6 -43.18 -45.25 33.24
CA GLY A 6 -42.52 -43.95 33.06
C GLY A 6 -42.54 -43.55 31.58
N LEU A 7 -43.23 -42.47 31.25
CA LEU A 7 -43.28 -41.86 29.93
C LEU A 7 -42.00 -41.06 29.75
N LEU A 8 -41.03 -41.58 29.00
CA LEU A 8 -39.83 -40.85 28.61
C LEU A 8 -40.22 -39.88 27.47
N ALA A 9 -40.46 -38.62 27.79
CA ALA A 9 -40.64 -37.60 26.83
C ALA A 9 -39.28 -37.33 26.12
N GLY A 10 -39.07 -37.94 25.00
CA GLY A 10 -37.95 -37.62 24.13
C GLY A 10 -38.12 -36.20 23.60
N VAL A 11 -37.24 -35.30 24.04
CA VAL A 11 -37.10 -33.98 23.39
C VAL A 11 -36.52 -34.19 22.01
N VAL A 12 -37.39 -34.19 21.04
CA VAL A 12 -36.98 -34.15 19.62
C VAL A 12 -36.48 -32.74 19.36
N PHE A 13 -35.18 -32.54 19.33
CA PHE A 13 -34.61 -31.37 18.72
C PHE A 13 -34.91 -31.42 17.24
N ASN A 14 -35.96 -30.74 16.82
CA ASN A 14 -36.18 -30.44 15.42
C ASN A 14 -35.02 -29.50 15.01
N GLY A 15 -33.96 -30.07 14.49
CA GLY A 15 -32.97 -29.33 13.74
C GLY A 15 -33.69 -28.73 12.53
N GLN A 16 -34.10 -27.49 12.64
CA GLN A 16 -34.58 -26.74 11.49
C GLN A 16 -33.40 -26.56 10.54
N SER A 17 -33.42 -27.31 9.44
CA SER A 17 -32.58 -27.04 8.33
C SER A 17 -33.08 -25.72 7.71
N TYR A 18 -32.37 -24.63 7.95
CA TYR A 18 -32.67 -23.36 7.32
C TYR A 18 -32.31 -23.44 5.85
N ALA A 19 -33.29 -23.84 5.02
CA ALA A 19 -33.14 -23.68 3.59
C ALA A 19 -33.33 -22.20 3.25
N CYS A 20 -32.36 -21.59 2.56
CA CYS A 20 -32.50 -20.24 2.03
C CYS A 20 -33.61 -20.23 0.98
N SER A 21 -34.80 -19.79 1.33
CA SER A 21 -35.97 -19.80 0.44
C SER A 21 -36.25 -18.47 -0.26
N ASN A 22 -35.52 -17.42 0.04
CA ASN A 22 -35.65 -16.12 -0.65
C ASN A 22 -34.37 -15.30 -0.65
N SER A 23 -34.29 -14.37 -1.58
CA SER A 23 -33.11 -13.59 -1.93
C SER A 23 -32.62 -12.59 -0.86
N GLN A 24 -33.18 -12.61 0.34
CA GLN A 24 -32.86 -11.67 1.42
C GLN A 24 -32.20 -12.33 2.65
N GLN A 25 -31.88 -13.60 2.57
CA GLN A 25 -31.23 -14.33 3.66
C GLN A 25 -29.81 -14.73 3.27
N SER A 26 -28.88 -14.43 4.15
CA SER A 26 -27.50 -14.92 4.06
C SER A 26 -27.41 -16.20 4.87
N CYS A 27 -27.14 -17.31 4.25
CA CYS A 27 -27.01 -18.60 4.92
C CYS A 27 -25.95 -19.50 4.30
N SER A 28 -25.41 -20.40 5.13
CA SER A 28 -24.54 -21.48 4.71
C SER A 28 -25.15 -22.81 5.14
N ALA A 29 -24.52 -23.93 4.82
CA ALA A 29 -24.99 -25.26 5.21
C ALA A 29 -25.23 -25.44 6.72
N ASN A 30 -24.60 -24.63 7.54
CA ASN A 30 -24.63 -24.74 9.00
C ASN A 30 -25.14 -23.49 9.74
N PHE A 31 -25.34 -22.38 9.03
CA PHE A 31 -25.77 -21.12 9.65
C PHE A 31 -26.71 -20.37 8.70
N GLY A 32 -27.89 -20.01 9.21
CA GLY A 32 -28.79 -19.09 8.56
C GLY A 32 -28.92 -17.83 9.41
N VAL A 33 -28.69 -16.68 8.83
CA VAL A 33 -29.03 -15.39 9.42
C VAL A 33 -30.34 -14.95 8.82
N SER A 34 -31.45 -15.17 9.55
CA SER A 34 -32.69 -14.50 9.22
C SER A 34 -32.53 -13.02 9.55
N ARG A 35 -32.74 -12.14 8.61
CA ARG A 35 -32.87 -10.72 8.89
C ARG A 35 -34.05 -10.50 9.82
N THR A 36 -33.79 -10.42 11.08
CA THR A 36 -34.59 -9.60 11.95
C THR A 36 -34.24 -8.16 11.59
N SER A 37 -35.23 -7.36 11.31
CA SER A 37 -35.04 -5.96 10.98
C SER A 37 -34.22 -5.30 12.09
N PHE A 38 -32.99 -4.88 11.74
CA PHE A 38 -32.15 -4.06 12.60
C PHE A 38 -32.51 -2.59 12.49
N ASP A 39 -33.67 -2.28 11.99
CA ASP A 39 -34.06 -0.93 11.56
C ASP A 39 -34.87 -0.16 12.58
N SER A 40 -34.84 -0.52 13.81
CA SER A 40 -35.66 0.21 14.79
C SER A 40 -35.06 1.55 15.24
N GLY A 41 -34.30 2.27 14.40
CA GLY A 41 -34.06 3.63 14.78
C GLY A 41 -32.67 4.22 14.49
N GLY A 42 -32.12 3.99 13.32
CA GLY A 42 -31.03 4.82 12.81
C GLY A 42 -31.57 5.96 11.96
N ALA A 43 -31.22 7.20 12.24
CA ALA A 43 -31.37 8.28 11.31
C ALA A 43 -30.19 8.24 10.32
N VAL A 44 -30.47 8.16 9.02
CA VAL A 44 -29.44 8.19 7.96
C VAL A 44 -28.76 9.55 7.93
N ASP A 45 -29.47 10.57 8.39
CA ASP A 45 -29.00 11.95 8.50
C ASP A 45 -28.90 12.36 9.98
N THR A 46 -27.94 13.22 10.26
CA THR A 46 -27.83 13.86 11.57
C THR A 46 -29.08 14.72 11.82
N THR A 47 -29.79 14.43 12.89
CA THR A 47 -30.89 15.31 13.35
C THR A 47 -30.27 16.51 14.04
N CYS A 48 -30.44 17.69 13.46
CA CYS A 48 -29.83 18.92 13.95
C CYS A 48 -30.89 19.88 14.53
N SER A 49 -30.57 20.49 15.65
CA SER A 49 -31.15 21.73 16.12
C SER A 49 -30.26 22.91 15.72
N THR A 50 -30.63 24.11 16.09
CA THR A 50 -29.82 25.33 15.83
C THR A 50 -28.40 25.26 16.45
N SER A 51 -28.17 24.41 17.44
CA SER A 51 -26.94 24.39 18.21
C SER A 51 -26.29 23.02 18.33
N TYR A 52 -26.99 21.93 18.03
CA TYR A 52 -26.51 20.57 18.19
C TYR A 52 -27.05 19.65 17.11
N CYS A 53 -26.16 18.77 16.62
CA CYS A 53 -26.53 17.66 15.74
C CYS A 53 -26.30 16.34 16.46
N ALA A 54 -27.25 15.41 16.36
CA ALA A 54 -27.12 14.07 16.89
C ALA A 54 -27.29 13.03 15.79
N ALA A 55 -26.38 12.08 15.76
CA ALA A 55 -26.52 10.85 14.99
C ALA A 55 -26.82 9.72 15.96
N GLN A 56 -27.87 8.95 15.73
CA GLN A 56 -28.33 7.90 16.65
C GLN A 56 -28.37 6.55 15.92
N THR A 57 -27.88 5.51 16.61
CA THR A 57 -28.14 4.12 16.25
C THR A 57 -28.79 3.43 17.44
N LEU A 58 -29.88 2.70 17.19
CA LEU A 58 -30.60 1.97 18.21
C LEU A 58 -30.59 0.47 17.86
N GLY A 59 -30.23 -0.38 18.81
CA GLY A 59 -30.22 -1.83 18.63
C GLY A 59 -28.84 -2.41 18.27
N ASP A 60 -27.82 -1.61 18.03
CA ASP A 60 -26.47 -2.08 17.81
C ASP A 60 -25.79 -2.40 19.16
N THR A 61 -25.28 -3.62 19.30
CA THR A 61 -24.54 -4.05 20.48
C THR A 61 -23.11 -3.54 20.52
N ALA A 62 -22.58 -3.11 19.38
CA ALA A 62 -21.27 -2.46 19.26
C ALA A 62 -21.35 -1.39 18.18
N ILE A 63 -20.97 -0.16 18.51
CA ILE A 63 -20.89 0.96 17.61
C ILE A 63 -19.52 1.61 17.71
N GLY A 64 -19.01 2.10 16.58
CA GLY A 64 -17.77 2.86 16.54
C GLY A 64 -16.74 2.30 15.57
N ASN A 65 -15.63 3.00 15.52
CA ASN A 65 -14.47 2.60 14.76
C ASN A 65 -13.46 1.95 15.72
N SER A 66 -12.99 0.77 15.37
CA SER A 66 -11.84 0.14 16.00
C SER A 66 -10.76 -0.05 14.96
N ALA A 67 -9.55 0.37 15.26
CA ALA A 67 -8.41 0.22 14.38
C ALA A 67 -7.24 -0.41 15.14
N SER A 68 -6.55 -1.29 14.44
CA SER A 68 -5.23 -1.79 14.83
C SER A 68 -4.26 -1.48 13.68
N THR A 69 -2.99 -1.82 13.83
CA THR A 69 -2.00 -1.67 12.77
C THR A 69 -2.43 -2.32 11.45
N ASN A 70 -3.30 -3.31 11.49
CA ASN A 70 -3.58 -4.23 10.38
C ASN A 70 -5.06 -4.35 10.03
N TYR A 71 -5.96 -3.86 10.87
CA TYR A 71 -7.40 -4.02 10.70
C TYR A 71 -8.14 -2.77 11.15
N GLN A 72 -9.13 -2.40 10.38
CA GLN A 72 -10.16 -1.45 10.79
C GLN A 72 -11.51 -2.16 10.79
N VAL A 73 -12.22 -2.03 11.89
CA VAL A 73 -13.61 -2.48 12.01
C VAL A 73 -14.48 -1.25 12.23
N GLN A 74 -15.43 -1.07 11.37
CA GLN A 74 -16.46 -0.05 11.51
C GLN A 74 -17.77 -0.76 11.81
N ALA A 75 -18.24 -0.61 13.03
CA ALA A 75 -19.47 -1.24 13.51
C ALA A 75 -20.54 -0.18 13.76
N GLY A 76 -21.79 -0.48 13.40
CA GLY A 76 -22.93 0.39 13.57
C GLY A 76 -23.43 1.07 12.32
N TYR A 77 -24.68 1.48 12.36
CA TYR A 77 -25.39 2.07 11.22
C TYR A 77 -24.86 3.46 10.83
N ASN A 78 -24.36 4.20 11.79
CA ASN A 78 -23.95 5.61 11.64
C ASN A 78 -22.43 5.81 11.57
N VAL A 79 -21.69 4.77 11.23
CA VAL A 79 -20.25 4.88 11.09
C VAL A 79 -19.93 5.50 9.72
N SER A 80 -19.32 6.66 9.74
CA SER A 80 -18.84 7.32 8.54
C SER A 80 -17.73 6.52 7.90
N ARG A 81 -17.96 6.04 6.69
CA ARG A 81 -16.94 5.39 5.85
C ARG A 81 -16.21 6.48 5.07
N GLN A 82 -15.25 7.12 5.70
CA GLN A 82 -14.43 8.11 5.00
C GLN A 82 -13.25 7.43 4.31
N PRO A 83 -13.01 7.74 3.04
CA PRO A 83 -11.78 7.36 2.37
C PRO A 83 -10.58 7.90 3.12
N SER A 84 -9.54 7.09 3.30
CA SER A 84 -8.29 7.52 3.90
C SER A 84 -7.10 7.03 3.08
N LEU A 85 -6.12 7.90 2.92
CA LEU A 85 -4.82 7.59 2.37
C LEU A 85 -3.78 8.04 3.39
N GLN A 86 -3.00 7.10 3.90
CA GLN A 86 -1.88 7.38 4.79
C GLN A 86 -0.59 7.20 4.00
N PHE A 87 0.25 8.21 4.03
CA PHE A 87 1.56 8.22 3.38
C PHE A 87 2.60 8.63 4.40
N MET A 88 3.64 7.82 4.57
CA MET A 88 4.71 8.05 5.53
C MET A 88 6.06 7.89 4.85
N VAL A 89 6.93 8.87 5.00
CA VAL A 89 8.34 8.81 4.57
C VAL A 89 9.19 8.42 5.77
N ASN A 90 9.89 7.31 5.67
CA ASN A 90 10.67 6.74 6.77
C ASN A 90 12.15 7.18 6.74
N SER A 91 12.62 7.71 5.61
CA SER A 91 14.02 8.17 5.43
C SER A 91 14.04 9.65 5.06
N SER A 92 14.65 10.47 5.90
CA SER A 92 14.64 11.92 5.72
C SER A 92 15.95 12.49 5.13
N SER A 93 17.05 11.75 5.16
CA SER A 93 18.34 12.21 4.63
C SER A 93 19.20 11.03 4.21
N ILE A 94 19.82 11.15 3.06
CA ILE A 94 20.75 10.17 2.51
C ILE A 94 22.04 10.87 2.14
N ASN A 95 23.17 10.40 2.65
CA ASN A 95 24.50 10.83 2.24
C ASN A 95 25.19 9.67 1.53
N VAL A 96 25.44 9.83 0.25
CA VAL A 96 26.08 8.78 -0.59
C VAL A 96 27.62 8.86 -0.60
N GLY A 97 28.19 9.86 0.09
CA GLY A 97 29.63 10.04 0.15
C GLY A 97 30.25 10.49 -1.17
N VAL A 98 31.44 10.03 -1.46
CA VAL A 98 32.20 10.41 -2.67
C VAL A 98 31.88 9.43 -3.80
N LEU A 99 31.45 10.00 -4.92
CA LEU A 99 31.15 9.22 -6.13
C LEU A 99 32.44 8.81 -6.85
N SER A 100 32.40 7.67 -7.53
CA SER A 100 33.54 7.09 -8.26
C SER A 100 33.18 6.86 -9.73
N THR A 101 34.16 7.05 -10.62
CA THR A 101 34.04 6.70 -12.03
C THR A 101 34.21 5.20 -12.30
N THR A 102 34.66 4.43 -11.30
CA THR A 102 34.96 2.99 -11.45
C THR A 102 33.96 2.08 -10.74
N ALA A 103 33.00 2.66 -10.00
CA ALA A 103 31.97 1.90 -9.31
C ALA A 103 30.67 2.69 -9.23
N THR A 104 29.54 1.99 -9.26
CA THR A 104 28.22 2.58 -8.98
C THR A 104 28.08 2.82 -7.49
N THR A 105 27.72 4.04 -7.12
CA THR A 105 27.29 4.34 -5.75
C THR A 105 25.81 4.09 -5.62
N THR A 106 25.40 3.42 -4.56
CA THR A 106 23.99 3.06 -4.29
C THR A 106 23.51 3.64 -2.97
N ALA A 107 22.22 3.88 -2.89
CA ALA A 107 21.55 4.25 -1.65
C ALA A 107 20.12 3.71 -1.64
N THR A 108 19.47 3.73 -0.48
CA THR A 108 18.07 3.34 -0.35
C THR A 108 17.33 4.33 0.53
N ALA A 109 16.05 4.55 0.22
CA ALA A 109 15.09 5.23 1.06
C ALA A 109 13.81 4.41 1.17
N THR A 110 13.08 4.59 2.24
CA THR A 110 11.84 3.85 2.46
C THR A 110 10.67 4.79 2.70
N PHE A 111 9.51 4.40 2.19
CA PHE A 111 8.23 5.02 2.47
C PHE A 111 7.15 3.95 2.56
N SER A 112 6.05 4.26 3.22
CA SER A 112 4.91 3.36 3.34
C SER A 112 3.61 4.05 2.95
N VAL A 113 2.69 3.28 2.39
CA VAL A 113 1.38 3.74 1.95
C VAL A 113 0.32 2.76 2.41
N GLU A 114 -0.77 3.29 2.97
CA GLU A 114 -1.98 2.55 3.28
C GLU A 114 -3.17 3.29 2.69
N SER A 115 -4.07 2.57 2.04
CA SER A 115 -5.25 3.15 1.38
C SER A 115 -6.51 2.40 1.78
N TYR A 116 -7.47 3.12 2.36
CA TYR A 116 -8.74 2.56 2.78
C TYR A 116 -9.90 3.27 2.10
N LEU A 117 -10.86 2.51 1.54
CA LEU A 117 -12.04 3.00 0.83
C LEU A 117 -11.75 3.92 -0.38
N SER A 118 -10.54 3.96 -0.91
CA SER A 118 -10.24 4.54 -2.21
C SER A 118 -10.07 3.45 -3.25
N SER A 119 -10.19 3.78 -4.53
CA SER A 119 -9.93 2.80 -5.61
C SER A 119 -8.44 2.46 -5.75
N GLY A 120 -7.60 3.15 -5.01
CA GLY A 120 -6.17 2.94 -4.99
C GLY A 120 -5.40 4.23 -4.82
N TYR A 121 -4.13 4.24 -5.26
CA TYR A 121 -3.27 5.42 -5.22
C TYR A 121 -2.19 5.37 -6.29
N ALA A 122 -1.63 6.54 -6.56
CA ALA A 122 -0.40 6.73 -7.29
C ALA A 122 0.59 7.52 -6.43
N ILE A 123 1.87 7.17 -6.46
CA ILE A 123 2.94 7.92 -5.83
C ILE A 123 3.82 8.50 -6.93
N GLU A 124 3.89 9.82 -6.97
CA GLU A 124 4.65 10.57 -7.97
C GLU A 124 5.90 11.19 -7.35
N THR A 125 6.98 11.24 -8.12
CA THR A 125 8.19 12.00 -7.77
C THR A 125 8.21 13.31 -8.55
N ILE A 126 8.31 14.44 -7.85
CA ILE A 126 8.21 15.78 -8.46
C ILE A 126 9.48 16.63 -8.27
N SER A 127 10.62 16.01 -8.21
CA SER A 127 11.90 16.71 -8.02
C SER A 127 12.80 16.55 -9.23
N PRO A 128 13.64 17.52 -9.56
CA PRO A 128 14.70 17.31 -10.54
C PRO A 128 15.72 16.26 -10.04
N PRO A 129 16.49 15.64 -10.95
CA PRO A 129 17.65 14.83 -10.57
C PRO A 129 18.65 15.63 -9.73
N PRO A 130 19.65 14.98 -9.09
CA PRO A 130 20.65 15.68 -8.29
C PRO A 130 21.34 16.84 -9.05
N GLN A 131 21.50 17.96 -8.37
CA GLN A 131 22.04 19.19 -8.96
C GLN A 131 23.28 19.68 -8.22
N ASN A 132 24.20 20.28 -8.98
CA ASN A 132 25.34 21.06 -8.49
C ASN A 132 25.28 22.44 -9.14
N GLY A 133 24.74 23.42 -8.40
CA GLY A 133 24.42 24.74 -8.97
C GLY A 133 23.39 24.61 -10.10
N SER A 134 23.76 25.05 -11.30
CA SER A 134 22.93 24.93 -12.49
C SER A 134 23.08 23.60 -13.24
N TYR A 135 24.06 22.79 -12.86
CA TYR A 135 24.30 21.50 -13.50
C TYR A 135 23.38 20.45 -12.91
N THR A 136 22.66 19.72 -13.76
CA THR A 136 21.77 18.61 -13.37
C THR A 136 22.36 17.30 -13.86
N MET A 137 22.47 16.32 -12.98
CA MET A 137 22.96 14.99 -13.31
C MET A 137 22.05 14.33 -14.36
N ALA A 138 22.64 13.68 -15.35
CA ALA A 138 21.91 12.96 -16.37
C ALA A 138 21.08 11.83 -15.77
N ALA A 139 19.82 11.72 -16.18
CA ALA A 139 18.91 10.67 -15.75
C ALA A 139 18.19 10.09 -16.97
N PRO A 140 18.24 8.75 -17.18
CA PRO A 140 17.52 8.12 -18.27
C PRO A 140 16.01 8.20 -18.03
N SER A 141 15.25 8.55 -19.07
CA SER A 141 13.78 8.60 -19.05
C SER A 141 13.13 7.26 -19.39
N ALA A 142 13.93 6.23 -19.64
CA ALA A 142 13.49 4.85 -19.86
C ALA A 142 14.40 3.88 -19.06
N PRO A 143 13.90 2.69 -18.69
CA PRO A 143 14.67 1.72 -17.95
C PRO A 143 16.00 1.40 -18.63
N THR A 144 17.09 1.71 -17.98
CA THR A 144 18.45 1.56 -18.51
C THR A 144 19.30 0.84 -17.48
N ALA A 145 20.08 -0.14 -17.92
CA ALA A 145 21.03 -0.83 -17.05
C ALA A 145 22.05 0.15 -16.46
N SER A 146 22.48 -0.10 -15.24
CA SER A 146 23.51 0.73 -14.59
C SER A 146 24.82 0.65 -15.38
N GLN A 147 25.41 1.80 -15.70
CA GLN A 147 26.64 1.93 -16.50
C GLN A 147 27.71 2.72 -15.76
N VAL A 148 28.68 1.99 -15.19
CA VAL A 148 29.84 2.58 -14.53
C VAL A 148 30.67 3.40 -15.52
N GLY A 149 31.13 4.58 -15.10
CA GLY A 149 31.91 5.50 -15.95
C GLY A 149 31.07 6.35 -16.93
N THR A 150 29.74 6.17 -16.93
CA THR A 150 28.79 7.03 -17.64
C THR A 150 27.95 7.77 -16.61
N GLU A 151 27.70 9.06 -16.81
CA GLU A 151 26.88 9.83 -15.91
C GLU A 151 25.42 9.33 -15.96
N GLN A 152 24.92 8.88 -14.80
CA GLN A 152 23.58 8.33 -14.72
C GLN A 152 23.06 8.42 -13.28
N PHE A 153 21.95 9.09 -13.09
CA PHE A 153 21.11 8.98 -11.90
C PHE A 153 19.86 8.20 -12.23
N GLY A 154 19.46 7.30 -11.37
CA GLY A 154 18.22 6.55 -11.58
C GLY A 154 17.74 5.86 -10.32
N VAL A 155 16.46 5.48 -10.34
CA VAL A 155 15.80 4.77 -9.25
C VAL A 155 15.04 3.56 -9.77
N ASN A 156 14.82 2.59 -8.89
CA ASN A 156 13.80 1.57 -9.03
C ASN A 156 13.25 1.18 -7.64
N LEU A 157 12.18 0.38 -7.60
CA LEU A 157 11.51 -0.05 -6.36
C LEU A 157 11.55 -1.58 -6.22
N VAL A 158 12.65 -2.19 -6.59
CA VAL A 158 12.85 -3.65 -6.51
C VAL A 158 14.20 -3.96 -5.89
N GLY A 159 14.36 -5.22 -5.52
CA GLY A 159 15.65 -5.72 -5.04
C GLY A 159 16.69 -5.81 -6.16
N ASN A 160 17.91 -5.40 -5.87
CA ASN A 160 19.02 -5.33 -6.81
C ASN A 160 20.28 -6.01 -6.24
N CYS A 161 21.17 -6.40 -7.11
CA CYS A 161 22.48 -6.95 -6.76
C CYS A 161 23.60 -6.02 -7.26
N ILE A 162 24.53 -5.73 -6.36
CA ILE A 162 25.79 -5.09 -6.70
C ILE A 162 26.94 -6.03 -6.33
N SER A 163 27.89 -6.23 -7.24
CA SER A 163 29.06 -7.08 -7.04
C SER A 163 30.25 -6.43 -7.73
N GLY A 164 31.36 -6.29 -7.02
CA GLY A 164 32.56 -5.65 -7.58
C GLY A 164 32.34 -4.19 -8.01
N GLY A 165 31.38 -3.48 -7.42
CA GLY A 165 31.06 -2.11 -7.78
C GLY A 165 30.15 -1.96 -9.00
N VAL A 166 29.60 -3.03 -9.54
CA VAL A 166 28.71 -3.02 -10.71
C VAL A 166 27.34 -3.60 -10.33
N VAL A 167 26.28 -2.97 -10.79
CA VAL A 167 24.91 -3.49 -10.61
C VAL A 167 24.58 -4.49 -11.70
N ALA A 168 24.15 -5.68 -11.30
CA ALA A 168 23.75 -6.73 -12.22
C ALA A 168 22.33 -6.51 -12.75
N THR A 169 22.08 -6.90 -13.99
CA THR A 169 20.74 -6.86 -14.62
C THR A 169 19.86 -8.05 -14.24
N SER A 170 20.39 -9.01 -13.50
CA SER A 170 19.66 -10.13 -12.91
C SER A 170 20.12 -10.33 -11.48
N CYS A 171 19.22 -10.73 -10.60
CA CYS A 171 19.49 -10.84 -9.18
C CYS A 171 18.71 -12.00 -8.57
N SER A 172 19.41 -13.00 -8.03
CA SER A 172 18.78 -14.09 -7.29
C SER A 172 18.72 -13.83 -5.79
N SER A 173 19.62 -12.99 -5.27
CA SER A 173 19.69 -12.65 -3.85
C SER A 173 20.05 -11.16 -3.71
N PRO A 174 19.06 -10.28 -3.64
CA PRO A 174 19.27 -8.83 -3.53
C PRO A 174 20.14 -8.47 -2.33
N ASN A 175 21.08 -7.53 -2.53
CA ASN A 175 21.90 -6.98 -1.47
C ASN A 175 21.69 -5.47 -1.25
N PHE A 176 20.90 -4.82 -2.10
CA PHE A 176 20.35 -3.51 -1.82
C PHE A 176 18.95 -3.34 -2.45
N GLY A 177 18.12 -2.51 -1.81
CA GLY A 177 16.72 -2.38 -2.18
C GLY A 177 15.89 -3.63 -1.84
N SER A 178 14.60 -3.53 -2.03
CA SER A 178 13.66 -4.65 -1.90
C SER A 178 12.43 -4.41 -2.77
N ASN A 179 11.76 -5.48 -3.14
CA ASN A 179 10.44 -5.38 -3.73
C ASN A 179 9.45 -4.79 -2.71
N PRO A 180 8.34 -4.18 -3.16
CA PRO A 180 7.28 -3.76 -2.27
C PRO A 180 6.83 -4.89 -1.35
N VAL A 181 6.73 -4.59 -0.05
CA VAL A 181 6.40 -5.57 0.99
C VAL A 181 5.05 -5.24 1.59
N GLN A 182 4.19 -6.23 1.63
CA GLN A 182 2.91 -6.14 2.32
C GLN A 182 3.11 -6.23 3.84
N VAL A 183 2.44 -5.36 4.59
CA VAL A 183 2.45 -5.37 6.06
C VAL A 183 0.99 -5.34 6.57
N PRO A 184 0.57 -6.32 7.37
CA PRO A 184 1.27 -7.57 7.69
C PRO A 184 1.37 -8.47 6.46
N ASN A 185 2.30 -9.43 6.53
CA ASN A 185 2.42 -10.45 5.48
C ASN A 185 1.20 -11.39 5.53
N SER A 186 0.15 -11.02 4.85
CA SER A 186 -1.14 -11.74 4.78
C SER A 186 -1.77 -11.56 3.39
N SER A 187 -2.96 -12.12 3.18
CA SER A 187 -3.66 -12.10 1.90
C SER A 187 -4.33 -10.76 1.52
N PHE A 188 -3.97 -9.65 2.14
CA PHE A 188 -4.47 -8.34 1.75
C PHE A 188 -3.87 -7.87 0.42
N SER A 189 -4.60 -6.98 -0.25
CA SER A 189 -4.04 -6.26 -1.37
C SER A 189 -2.91 -5.33 -0.92
N TYR A 190 -1.91 -5.18 -1.77
CA TYR A 190 -0.78 -4.27 -1.58
C TYR A 190 -0.44 -3.60 -2.91
N GLY A 191 0.32 -2.52 -2.83
CA GLY A 191 0.74 -1.79 -4.02
C GLY A 191 1.96 -2.41 -4.68
N ALA A 192 2.29 -1.91 -5.85
CA ALA A 192 3.41 -2.36 -6.66
C ALA A 192 4.27 -1.18 -7.11
N ALA A 193 5.52 -1.45 -7.47
CA ALA A 193 6.33 -0.51 -8.25
C ALA A 193 5.61 -0.20 -9.57
N ALA A 194 5.64 1.06 -9.99
CA ALA A 194 4.96 1.47 -11.20
C ALA A 194 5.58 0.81 -12.43
N HIS A 195 4.72 0.27 -13.26
CA HIS A 195 5.06 -0.29 -14.56
C HIS A 195 3.94 0.06 -15.54
N ASN A 196 4.20 0.03 -16.81
CA ASN A 196 3.14 0.06 -17.81
C ASN A 196 3.15 -1.24 -18.63
N SER A 197 2.11 -1.45 -19.41
CA SER A 197 1.93 -2.68 -20.20
C SER A 197 3.01 -2.96 -21.24
N SER A 198 3.85 -2.00 -21.57
CA SER A 198 4.87 -2.10 -22.62
C SER A 198 6.30 -2.08 -22.08
N SER A 199 6.52 -1.64 -20.83
CA SER A 199 7.84 -1.64 -20.20
C SER A 199 7.68 -1.49 -18.70
N ASP A 200 8.47 -2.25 -17.94
CA ASP A 200 8.50 -2.20 -16.48
C ASP A 200 9.41 -1.07 -16.03
N TYR A 201 8.88 0.11 -15.82
CA TYR A 201 9.68 1.30 -15.52
C TYR A 201 10.48 1.18 -14.23
N TYR A 202 9.80 0.99 -13.10
CA TYR A 202 10.43 0.96 -11.77
C TYR A 202 10.44 -0.43 -11.16
N ASN A 203 10.00 -1.45 -11.90
CA ASN A 203 9.80 -2.82 -11.44
C ASN A 203 10.80 -3.82 -12.07
N THR A 204 11.92 -3.36 -12.57
CA THR A 204 12.90 -4.22 -13.23
C THR A 204 14.24 -4.18 -12.50
N THR A 205 14.68 -5.36 -12.00
CA THR A 205 15.96 -5.52 -11.33
C THR A 205 17.13 -5.12 -12.23
N GLY A 206 18.04 -4.31 -11.70
CA GLY A 206 19.24 -3.84 -12.39
C GLY A 206 19.02 -2.77 -13.45
N TYR A 207 17.77 -2.36 -13.68
CA TYR A 207 17.41 -1.27 -14.59
C TYR A 207 16.88 -0.10 -13.78
N PHE A 208 17.31 1.09 -14.17
CA PHE A 208 17.01 2.33 -13.46
C PHE A 208 16.61 3.42 -14.43
N MET A 209 15.69 4.25 -14.00
CA MET A 209 15.29 5.44 -14.71
C MET A 209 14.92 6.54 -13.70
N TYR A 210 14.85 7.76 -14.15
CA TYR A 210 14.26 8.83 -13.36
C TYR A 210 13.66 9.90 -14.27
N LYS A 211 12.42 10.22 -14.02
CA LYS A 211 11.73 11.29 -14.72
C LYS A 211 10.93 12.11 -13.70
N ASN A 212 11.17 13.41 -13.69
CA ASN A 212 10.41 14.34 -12.85
C ASN A 212 8.93 14.32 -13.23
N GLY A 213 8.05 14.24 -12.24
CA GLY A 213 6.60 14.13 -12.42
C GLY A 213 6.11 12.73 -12.79
N ASP A 214 6.94 11.71 -12.66
CA ASP A 214 6.56 10.36 -13.01
C ASP A 214 6.00 9.59 -11.81
N THR A 215 5.09 8.66 -12.09
CA THR A 215 4.54 7.74 -11.09
C THR A 215 5.52 6.61 -10.83
N ILE A 216 5.96 6.45 -9.58
CA ILE A 216 6.92 5.40 -9.19
C ILE A 216 6.27 4.19 -8.52
N ALA A 217 5.12 4.37 -7.88
CA ALA A 217 4.38 3.28 -7.23
C ALA A 217 2.88 3.46 -7.40
N THR A 218 2.14 2.37 -7.50
CA THR A 218 0.69 2.39 -7.71
C THR A 218 -0.02 1.25 -6.97
N SER A 219 -1.30 1.49 -6.70
CA SER A 219 -2.29 0.46 -6.45
C SER A 219 -3.59 0.83 -7.16
N ASN A 220 -4.33 -0.14 -7.65
CA ASN A 220 -5.64 0.03 -8.28
C ASN A 220 -6.81 -0.39 -7.38
N LYS A 221 -6.59 -0.51 -6.09
CA LYS A 221 -7.58 -0.89 -5.07
C LYS A 221 -7.14 -0.48 -3.68
N SER A 222 -8.06 -0.53 -2.73
CA SER A 222 -7.72 -0.38 -1.32
C SER A 222 -6.68 -1.41 -0.89
N THR A 223 -5.71 -0.99 -0.10
CA THR A 223 -4.61 -1.82 0.38
C THR A 223 -4.45 -1.68 1.88
N GLY A 224 -3.96 -2.75 2.53
CA GLY A 224 -3.23 -2.58 3.79
C GLY A 224 -1.93 -1.81 3.54
N GLN A 225 -1.13 -1.68 4.59
CA GLN A 225 0.17 -1.00 4.47
C GLN A 225 1.05 -1.73 3.47
N THR A 226 1.66 -0.97 2.57
CA THR A 226 2.71 -1.41 1.65
C THR A 226 3.96 -0.62 1.96
N ASP A 227 5.04 -1.33 2.27
CA ASP A 227 6.36 -0.72 2.48
C ASP A 227 7.15 -0.79 1.17
N TYR A 228 7.62 0.36 0.74
CA TYR A 228 8.41 0.54 -0.46
C TYR A 228 9.84 0.91 -0.12
N THR A 229 10.78 0.36 -0.88
CA THR A 229 12.18 0.76 -0.85
C THR A 229 12.55 1.34 -2.20
N ILE A 230 12.92 2.61 -2.22
CA ILE A 230 13.51 3.25 -3.40
C ILE A 230 14.99 2.89 -3.40
N SER A 231 15.46 2.27 -4.47
CA SER A 231 16.87 2.01 -4.72
C SER A 231 17.41 3.07 -5.66
N TYR A 232 18.45 3.78 -5.25
CA TYR A 232 19.11 4.82 -6.03
C TYR A 232 20.42 4.29 -6.58
N ILE A 233 20.75 4.73 -7.80
CA ILE A 233 22.11 4.61 -8.35
C ILE A 233 22.65 5.98 -8.73
N TYR A 234 23.96 6.15 -8.52
CA TYR A 234 24.73 7.32 -8.90
C TYR A 234 25.98 6.85 -9.62
N ASN A 235 26.03 7.08 -10.92
CA ASN A 235 27.23 6.88 -11.72
C ASN A 235 27.72 8.23 -12.23
N ILE A 236 29.02 8.43 -12.23
CA ILE A 236 29.66 9.61 -12.79
C ILE A 236 30.65 9.22 -13.89
N SER A 237 30.89 10.15 -14.78
CA SER A 237 31.92 10.06 -15.81
C SER A 237 33.11 10.97 -15.45
N SER A 238 34.19 10.87 -16.21
CA SER A 238 35.33 11.79 -16.10
C SER A 238 34.98 13.22 -16.52
N LEU A 239 33.83 13.43 -17.16
CA LEU A 239 33.33 14.74 -17.59
C LEU A 239 32.31 15.35 -16.62
N THR A 240 31.87 14.60 -15.63
CA THR A 240 30.93 15.10 -14.61
C THR A 240 31.63 16.18 -13.79
N PRO A 241 31.06 17.40 -13.65
CA PRO A 241 31.67 18.46 -12.89
C PRO A 241 31.93 18.09 -11.43
N ALA A 242 33.09 18.50 -10.91
CA ALA A 242 33.38 18.35 -9.49
C ALA A 242 32.48 19.26 -8.66
N GLY A 243 32.07 18.80 -7.47
CA GLY A 243 31.29 19.58 -6.52
C GLY A 243 30.31 18.71 -5.74
N THR A 244 29.42 19.35 -4.98
CA THR A 244 28.38 18.68 -4.19
C THR A 244 27.09 18.64 -4.96
N PHE A 245 26.61 17.45 -5.23
CA PHE A 245 25.29 17.23 -5.82
C PHE A 245 24.24 17.06 -4.73
N ILE A 246 23.16 17.80 -4.83
CA ILE A 246 22.05 17.77 -3.87
C ILE A 246 20.75 17.48 -4.64
N MET A 247 19.89 16.65 -4.04
CA MET A 247 18.53 16.43 -4.48
C MET A 247 17.58 16.55 -3.30
N ASN A 248 16.59 17.41 -3.41
CA ASN A 248 15.47 17.47 -2.49
C ASN A 248 14.29 16.70 -3.08
N GLN A 249 14.28 15.39 -2.86
CA GLN A 249 13.23 14.57 -3.40
C GLN A 249 11.90 14.84 -2.71
N GLN A 250 10.88 15.09 -3.51
CA GLN A 250 9.50 15.22 -3.07
C GLN A 250 8.67 14.07 -3.66
N LEU A 251 7.88 13.45 -2.82
CA LEU A 251 6.92 12.42 -3.22
C LEU A 251 5.51 12.93 -2.93
N VAL A 252 4.61 12.72 -3.87
CA VAL A 252 3.20 13.07 -3.74
C VAL A 252 2.37 11.79 -3.82
N ALA A 253 1.52 11.59 -2.82
CA ALA A 253 0.56 10.50 -2.81
C ALA A 253 -0.80 11.03 -3.29
N VAL A 254 -1.30 10.46 -4.37
CA VAL A 254 -2.56 10.83 -5.01
C VAL A 254 -3.54 9.67 -4.88
N PRO A 255 -4.69 9.83 -4.18
CA PRO A 255 -5.72 8.81 -4.16
C PRO A 255 -6.41 8.72 -5.53
N THR A 256 -6.78 7.52 -5.94
CA THR A 256 -7.61 7.27 -7.11
C THR A 256 -9.02 6.86 -6.66
N PHE A 257 -10.07 7.25 -7.40
CA PHE A 257 -11.47 7.02 -7.07
C PHE A 257 -12.19 6.29 -8.19
#